data_360502f4bdbbc78565c9855905e25f9a
#
_entry.id   360502f4bdbbc78565c9855905e25f9a
#
_cell.length_a   1.000
_cell.length_b   1.000
_cell.length_c   1.000
_cell.angle_alpha   90.00
_cell.angle_beta   90.00
_cell.angle_gamma   90.00
#
_symmetry.space_group_name_H-M   'P 1'
#
loop_
_entity.id
_entity.type
_entity.pdbx_description
1 polymer ?
#
loop_
_entity_poly.entity_id
_entity_poly.type
_entity_poly.pdbx_seq_one_letter_code
_entity_poly.pdbx_strand_id
1 'polypeptide(L)'
;DVVIGNDVKLLSDSAILSLGAGSDCTFTHDGTTGLTIAATPISIDSTGELHLNSTTGDVKFQDGGTDQLALDLDGTAGEVIMKLMVDSDDFVFKQYDGTEVFRVEDNGAFDIAGGAGSSGVTVTSSGQITADGRILVDNATDATTTTDGSLQTDGGLSVAKDVVAGNDVKLLSDSAVLSMGANSEIQLTHVHNEGLTL
;
A
#
# COMPACT_ATOMS: atom_id res chain seq x y z
N ASP A 1 30.46 20.59 -40.97
CA ASP A 1 29.82 21.08 -39.76
C ASP A 1 29.05 22.36 -40.06
N VAL A 2 27.81 22.46 -39.51
CA VAL A 2 27.04 23.71 -39.53
C VAL A 2 27.21 24.38 -38.17
N VAL A 3 27.82 25.55 -38.13
CA VAL A 3 27.99 26.37 -36.93
C VAL A 3 27.03 27.55 -37.01
N ILE A 4 26.09 27.63 -36.08
CA ILE A 4 25.10 28.70 -36.00
C ILE A 4 25.46 29.57 -34.79
N GLY A 5 25.87 30.83 -35.05
CA GLY A 5 26.31 31.75 -33.99
C GLY A 5 25.18 32.42 -33.21
N ASN A 6 23.90 32.12 -33.54
CA ASN A 6 22.71 32.65 -32.89
C ASN A 6 21.59 31.59 -32.94
N ASP A 7 20.35 31.98 -33.01
CA ASP A 7 19.16 31.12 -32.89
C ASP A 7 18.87 30.28 -34.15
N VAL A 8 18.41 29.04 -33.98
CA VAL A 8 17.70 28.26 -34.99
C VAL A 8 16.21 28.38 -34.71
N LYS A 9 15.43 28.96 -35.61
CA LYS A 9 13.99 29.09 -35.50
C LYS A 9 13.31 28.20 -36.52
N LEU A 10 12.57 27.21 -36.06
CA LEU A 10 11.68 26.36 -36.84
C LEU A 10 10.24 26.86 -36.57
N LEU A 11 9.65 27.57 -37.55
CA LEU A 11 8.41 28.34 -37.34
C LEU A 11 7.12 27.63 -37.76
N SER A 12 7.24 26.40 -38.22
CA SER A 12 6.03 25.60 -38.57
C SER A 12 5.46 24.90 -37.36
N ASP A 13 4.12 24.78 -37.24
CA ASP A 13 3.46 24.00 -36.23
C ASP A 13 3.75 22.48 -36.32
N SER A 14 4.34 22.05 -37.43
CA SER A 14 4.81 20.68 -37.67
C SER A 14 6.33 20.61 -37.82
N ALA A 15 7.06 21.53 -37.17
CA ALA A 15 8.51 21.58 -37.28
C ALA A 15 9.19 20.38 -36.63
N ILE A 16 10.15 19.78 -37.32
CA ILE A 16 10.92 18.62 -36.86
C ILE A 16 12.39 18.93 -36.90
N LEU A 17 13.12 18.70 -35.81
CA LEU A 17 14.58 18.56 -35.82
C LEU A 17 14.90 17.08 -35.77
N SER A 18 15.42 16.53 -36.86
CA SER A 18 15.80 15.12 -36.97
C SER A 18 17.30 14.97 -36.89
N LEU A 19 17.80 14.00 -36.17
CA LEU A 19 19.17 13.66 -35.96
C LEU A 19 19.41 12.19 -36.33
N GLY A 20 20.48 11.92 -37.09
CA GLY A 20 20.82 10.62 -37.63
C GLY A 20 20.30 10.38 -39.06
N ALA A 21 20.92 9.44 -39.80
CA ALA A 21 20.61 9.16 -41.20
C ALA A 21 19.20 8.60 -41.43
N GLY A 22 18.66 7.92 -40.42
CA GLY A 22 17.29 7.37 -40.41
C GLY A 22 16.29 8.21 -39.59
N SER A 23 16.67 9.47 -39.23
CA SER A 23 15.86 10.25 -38.25
C SER A 23 15.66 9.52 -36.94
N ASP A 24 16.70 8.86 -36.42
CA ASP A 24 16.67 7.97 -35.25
C ASP A 24 16.30 8.74 -33.97
N CYS A 25 16.49 10.04 -33.92
CA CYS A 25 16.06 10.93 -32.86
C CYS A 25 15.37 12.16 -33.46
N THR A 26 14.17 12.45 -33.00
CA THR A 26 13.41 13.62 -33.44
C THR A 26 12.92 14.47 -32.26
N PHE A 27 12.96 15.80 -32.44
CA PHE A 27 12.26 16.77 -31.60
C PHE A 27 11.15 17.37 -32.48
N THR A 28 9.92 17.04 -32.17
CA THR A 28 8.76 17.45 -32.95
C THR A 28 7.87 18.36 -32.12
N HIS A 29 7.59 19.57 -32.60
CA HIS A 29 6.54 20.43 -32.10
C HIS A 29 5.33 20.26 -33.01
N ASP A 30 4.17 19.98 -32.46
CA ASP A 30 2.90 20.10 -33.15
C ASP A 30 1.95 21.06 -32.40
N GLY A 31 1.00 21.63 -33.10
CA GLY A 31 0.06 22.60 -32.53
C GLY A 31 -0.96 22.01 -31.54
N THR A 32 -0.93 20.69 -31.31
CA THR A 32 -1.92 19.97 -30.52
C THR A 32 -1.32 19.30 -29.28
N THR A 33 -0.19 18.58 -29.44
CA THR A 33 0.43 17.78 -28.35
C THR A 33 1.69 18.44 -27.78
N GLY A 34 2.20 19.52 -28.38
CA GLY A 34 3.39 20.23 -27.93
C GLY A 34 4.69 19.61 -28.42
N LEU A 35 5.65 19.34 -27.54
CA LEU A 35 6.94 18.77 -27.87
C LEU A 35 6.95 17.25 -27.67
N THR A 36 7.26 16.50 -28.74
CA THR A 36 7.54 15.06 -28.67
C THR A 36 9.04 14.81 -28.88
N ILE A 37 9.65 14.02 -28.02
CA ILE A 37 11.00 13.47 -28.16
C ILE A 37 10.85 11.97 -28.42
N ALA A 38 11.25 11.54 -29.64
CA ALA A 38 11.16 10.13 -30.02
C ALA A 38 12.55 9.60 -30.37
N ALA A 39 12.98 8.57 -29.70
CA ALA A 39 14.21 7.82 -29.96
C ALA A 39 14.10 6.41 -29.36
N THR A 40 14.96 5.49 -29.80
CA THR A 40 15.01 4.12 -29.29
C THR A 40 16.46 3.75 -28.92
N PRO A 41 16.83 3.69 -27.64
CA PRO A 41 16.09 4.16 -26.47
C PRO A 41 16.21 5.68 -26.24
N ILE A 42 15.38 6.24 -25.33
CA ILE A 42 15.60 7.57 -24.74
C ILE A 42 16.27 7.36 -23.39
N SER A 43 17.47 7.93 -23.22
CA SER A 43 18.19 7.98 -21.95
C SER A 43 18.33 9.44 -21.51
N ILE A 44 17.84 9.74 -20.32
CA ILE A 44 18.00 11.06 -19.69
C ILE A 44 18.94 10.84 -18.51
N ASP A 45 20.19 11.29 -18.64
CA ASP A 45 21.23 11.16 -17.62
C ASP A 45 21.55 12.57 -17.06
N SER A 46 21.48 12.69 -15.76
CA SER A 46 21.75 13.92 -15.03
C SER A 46 22.72 13.65 -13.89
N THR A 47 23.81 14.42 -13.82
CA THR A 47 24.78 14.37 -12.71
C THR A 47 24.28 15.07 -11.44
N GLY A 48 23.16 15.75 -11.52
CA GLY A 48 22.46 16.42 -10.41
C GLY A 48 21.01 15.93 -10.30
N GLU A 49 20.11 16.82 -9.98
CA GLU A 49 18.67 16.52 -9.89
C GLU A 49 18.02 16.52 -11.29
N LEU A 50 17.04 15.65 -11.50
CA LEU A 50 16.14 15.69 -12.66
C LEU A 50 14.79 16.22 -12.20
N HIS A 51 14.41 17.41 -12.67
CA HIS A 51 13.12 18.01 -12.39
C HIS A 51 12.13 17.70 -13.51
N LEU A 52 11.05 16.96 -13.17
CA LEU A 52 9.86 16.82 -14.00
C LEU A 52 8.78 17.73 -13.42
N ASN A 53 8.46 18.82 -14.10
CA ASN A 53 7.52 19.83 -13.63
C ASN A 53 6.32 19.93 -14.58
N SER A 54 5.12 19.80 -14.04
CA SER A 54 3.84 20.01 -14.72
C SER A 54 3.04 21.07 -13.98
N THR A 55 2.53 22.07 -14.70
CA THR A 55 1.65 23.10 -14.10
C THR A 55 0.29 22.56 -13.69
N THR A 56 -0.10 21.41 -14.22
CA THR A 56 -1.34 20.70 -13.84
C THR A 56 -1.11 19.63 -12.76
N GLY A 57 0.14 19.53 -12.26
CA GLY A 57 0.53 18.59 -11.21
C GLY A 57 0.76 17.14 -11.66
N ASP A 58 0.25 16.73 -12.82
CA ASP A 58 0.30 15.33 -13.26
C ASP A 58 1.58 14.97 -14.02
N VAL A 59 2.24 13.88 -13.62
CA VAL A 59 3.24 13.16 -14.41
C VAL A 59 2.69 11.77 -14.70
N LYS A 60 2.48 11.45 -15.99
CA LYS A 60 1.82 10.22 -16.43
C LYS A 60 2.78 9.27 -17.14
N PHE A 61 2.64 7.99 -16.85
CA PHE A 61 3.32 6.90 -17.52
C PHE A 61 2.29 6.15 -18.37
N GLN A 62 2.61 5.98 -19.67
CA GLN A 62 1.69 5.40 -20.66
C GLN A 62 2.29 4.16 -21.30
N ASP A 63 1.42 3.21 -21.65
CA ASP A 63 1.72 2.11 -22.54
C ASP A 63 0.73 2.13 -23.72
N GLY A 64 1.27 2.16 -24.97
CA GLY A 64 0.45 2.22 -26.17
C GLY A 64 -0.53 3.39 -26.23
N GLY A 65 -0.20 4.52 -25.57
CA GLY A 65 -1.07 5.72 -25.51
C GLY A 65 -2.15 5.67 -24.42
N THR A 66 -2.18 4.61 -23.61
CA THR A 66 -3.07 4.47 -22.45
C THR A 66 -2.33 4.83 -21.17
N ASP A 67 -2.89 5.73 -20.37
CA ASP A 67 -2.35 6.06 -19.05
C ASP A 67 -2.38 4.81 -18.16
N GLN A 68 -1.24 4.43 -17.59
CA GLN A 68 -1.10 3.27 -16.68
C GLN A 68 -0.92 3.74 -15.24
N LEU A 69 -0.05 4.73 -15.03
CA LEU A 69 0.28 5.28 -13.73
C LEU A 69 0.34 6.80 -13.81
N ALA A 70 -0.22 7.48 -12.85
CA ALA A 70 -0.06 8.92 -12.65
C ALA A 70 0.55 9.22 -11.28
N LEU A 71 1.44 10.21 -11.25
CA LEU A 71 1.83 10.93 -10.05
C LEU A 71 1.10 12.27 -10.08
N ASP A 72 0.16 12.47 -9.18
CA ASP A 72 -0.62 13.68 -9.03
C ASP A 72 -0.11 14.43 -7.78
N LEU A 73 0.41 15.64 -8.00
CA LEU A 73 1.09 16.43 -6.98
C LEU A 73 0.23 17.59 -6.45
N ASP A 74 -0.95 17.83 -7.05
CA ASP A 74 -1.79 18.97 -6.72
C ASP A 74 -3.31 18.67 -6.67
N GLY A 75 -3.72 17.42 -6.86
CA GLY A 75 -5.13 17.03 -6.91
C GLY A 75 -5.90 17.24 -5.61
N THR A 76 -5.28 16.96 -4.47
CA THR A 76 -5.85 17.19 -3.14
C THR A 76 -4.85 17.93 -2.26
N ALA A 77 -5.27 19.00 -1.62
CA ALA A 77 -4.38 19.80 -0.78
C ALA A 77 -3.79 18.96 0.38
N GLY A 78 -2.45 18.89 0.44
CA GLY A 78 -1.69 18.15 1.45
C GLY A 78 -1.44 16.68 1.09
N GLU A 79 -1.78 16.23 -0.12
CA GLU A 79 -1.55 14.88 -0.61
C GLU A 79 -0.62 14.86 -1.82
N VAL A 80 0.17 13.81 -1.95
CA VAL A 80 0.86 13.37 -3.16
C VAL A 80 0.29 12.02 -3.51
N ILE A 81 -0.35 11.91 -4.67
CA ILE A 81 -1.11 10.72 -5.05
C ILE A 81 -0.34 9.94 -6.12
N MET A 82 -0.13 8.63 -5.87
CA MET A 82 0.25 7.68 -6.90
C MET A 82 -0.98 6.88 -7.28
N LYS A 83 -1.43 6.98 -8.52
CA LYS A 83 -2.71 6.45 -8.99
C LYS A 83 -2.51 5.49 -10.15
N LEU A 84 -3.05 4.28 -10.05
CA LEU A 84 -3.27 3.40 -11.20
C LEU A 84 -4.40 3.95 -12.04
N MET A 85 -4.21 3.99 -13.35
CA MET A 85 -5.13 4.64 -14.29
C MET A 85 -6.00 3.64 -15.05
N VAL A 86 -5.74 2.34 -14.87
CA VAL A 86 -6.52 1.25 -15.44
C VAL A 86 -7.29 0.57 -14.31
N ASP A 87 -8.59 0.39 -14.52
CA ASP A 87 -9.45 -0.35 -13.61
C ASP A 87 -9.03 -1.82 -13.56
N SER A 88 -9.15 -2.45 -12.39
CA SER A 88 -8.74 -3.82 -12.10
C SER A 88 -7.23 -4.09 -12.09
N ASP A 89 -6.39 -3.05 -12.13
CA ASP A 89 -4.95 -3.22 -11.95
C ASP A 89 -4.58 -3.12 -10.47
N ASP A 90 -3.65 -3.97 -10.06
CA ASP A 90 -3.07 -3.97 -8.72
C ASP A 90 -1.73 -3.25 -8.69
N PHE A 91 -1.43 -2.59 -7.58
CA PHE A 91 -0.11 -2.05 -7.34
C PHE A 91 0.77 -3.10 -6.66
N VAL A 92 1.75 -3.65 -7.40
CA VAL A 92 2.54 -4.80 -6.95
C VAL A 92 4.02 -4.47 -6.86
N PHE A 93 4.63 -4.75 -5.71
CA PHE A 93 6.08 -4.75 -5.53
C PHE A 93 6.64 -6.15 -5.62
N LYS A 94 7.63 -6.34 -6.51
CA LYS A 94 8.33 -7.62 -6.70
C LYS A 94 9.83 -7.46 -6.53
N GLN A 95 10.47 -8.53 -6.08
CA GLN A 95 11.93 -8.66 -6.11
C GLN A 95 12.42 -8.91 -7.54
N TYR A 96 13.75 -8.87 -7.73
CA TYR A 96 14.38 -9.12 -9.03
C TYR A 96 14.04 -10.50 -9.62
N ASP A 97 13.85 -11.51 -8.77
CA ASP A 97 13.49 -12.88 -9.16
C ASP A 97 11.99 -13.07 -9.47
N GLY A 98 11.19 -11.98 -9.36
CA GLY A 98 9.75 -12.00 -9.59
C GLY A 98 8.92 -12.31 -8.35
N THR A 99 9.55 -12.61 -7.21
CA THR A 99 8.84 -12.86 -5.95
C THR A 99 8.11 -11.60 -5.48
N GLU A 100 6.82 -11.73 -5.17
CA GLU A 100 5.99 -10.65 -4.67
C GLU A 100 6.34 -10.34 -3.21
N VAL A 101 6.56 -9.07 -2.91
CA VAL A 101 6.82 -8.57 -1.56
C VAL A 101 5.53 -8.09 -0.90
N PHE A 102 4.80 -7.22 -1.61
CA PHE A 102 3.46 -6.79 -1.22
C PHE A 102 2.65 -6.36 -2.43
N ARG A 103 1.33 -6.27 -2.24
CA ARG A 103 0.35 -5.84 -3.22
C ARG A 103 -0.72 -4.98 -2.56
N VAL A 104 -1.17 -3.95 -3.25
CA VAL A 104 -2.45 -3.29 -2.98
C VAL A 104 -3.38 -3.67 -4.10
N GLU A 105 -4.45 -4.40 -3.79
CA GLU A 105 -5.44 -4.85 -4.77
C GLU A 105 -6.43 -3.73 -5.12
N ASP A 106 -7.03 -3.81 -6.29
CA ASP A 106 -8.08 -2.90 -6.77
C ASP A 106 -9.30 -2.84 -5.84
N ASN A 107 -9.60 -3.93 -5.14
CA ASN A 107 -10.66 -4.00 -4.13
C ASN A 107 -10.30 -3.35 -2.79
N GLY A 108 -9.08 -2.79 -2.65
CA GLY A 108 -8.57 -2.12 -1.46
C GLY A 108 -7.97 -3.07 -0.39
N ALA A 109 -7.75 -4.34 -0.70
CA ALA A 109 -6.98 -5.23 0.17
C ALA A 109 -5.47 -4.95 0.06
N PHE A 110 -4.73 -5.22 1.13
CA PHE A 110 -3.28 -5.12 1.19
C PHE A 110 -2.69 -6.47 1.57
N ASP A 111 -1.95 -7.07 0.66
CA ASP A 111 -1.31 -8.37 0.82
C ASP A 111 0.19 -8.24 1.05
N ILE A 112 0.72 -9.04 1.95
CA ILE A 112 2.16 -9.18 2.22
C ILE A 112 2.53 -10.63 1.96
N ALA A 113 3.62 -10.88 1.24
CA ALA A 113 4.14 -12.20 0.90
C ALA A 113 3.07 -13.11 0.24
N GLY A 114 2.32 -12.54 -0.71
CA GLY A 114 1.28 -13.26 -1.47
C GLY A 114 -0.05 -13.43 -0.76
N GLY A 115 -0.24 -12.78 0.40
CA GLY A 115 -1.52 -12.76 1.13
C GLY A 115 -1.83 -14.05 1.90
N ALA A 116 -2.98 -14.05 2.57
CA ALA A 116 -3.51 -15.21 3.28
C ALA A 116 -3.88 -16.34 2.28
N GLY A 117 -3.59 -17.59 2.64
CA GLY A 117 -3.68 -18.77 1.76
C GLY A 117 -2.39 -19.05 0.97
N SER A 118 -1.38 -18.16 1.06
CA SER A 118 -0.07 -18.30 0.41
C SER A 118 1.10 -18.10 1.38
N SER A 119 0.89 -18.31 2.66
CA SER A 119 1.84 -18.11 3.78
C SER A 119 2.10 -16.65 4.15
N GLY A 120 1.21 -15.74 3.75
CA GLY A 120 1.32 -14.32 4.00
C GLY A 120 0.27 -13.75 4.93
N VAL A 121 0.06 -12.44 4.82
CA VAL A 121 -0.94 -11.66 5.55
C VAL A 121 -1.78 -10.87 4.56
N THR A 122 -3.09 -10.88 4.74
CA THR A 122 -4.03 -10.01 4.04
C THR A 122 -4.68 -9.04 5.02
N VAL A 123 -4.73 -7.78 4.66
CA VAL A 123 -5.60 -6.76 5.28
C VAL A 123 -6.67 -6.39 4.26
N THR A 124 -7.91 -6.77 4.52
CA THR A 124 -9.03 -6.48 3.60
C THR A 124 -9.43 -5.01 3.65
N SER A 125 -10.16 -4.54 2.63
CA SER A 125 -10.75 -3.19 2.60
C SER A 125 -11.73 -2.92 3.76
N SER A 126 -12.29 -3.96 4.37
CA SER A 126 -13.12 -3.87 5.59
C SER A 126 -12.32 -3.84 6.90
N GLY A 127 -10.98 -3.86 6.83
CA GLY A 127 -10.09 -3.82 7.98
C GLY A 127 -9.87 -5.16 8.70
N GLN A 128 -10.32 -6.29 8.13
CA GLN A 128 -10.01 -7.60 8.68
C GLN A 128 -8.56 -7.97 8.39
N ILE A 129 -7.84 -8.50 9.38
CA ILE A 129 -6.49 -9.05 9.23
C ILE A 129 -6.56 -10.57 9.29
N THR A 130 -6.06 -11.24 8.25
CA THR A 130 -5.89 -12.69 8.19
C THR A 130 -4.41 -13.02 8.01
N ALA A 131 -3.86 -13.88 8.86
CA ALA A 131 -2.48 -14.34 8.77
C ALA A 131 -2.44 -15.87 8.79
N ASP A 132 -1.70 -16.47 7.86
CA ASP A 132 -1.48 -17.93 7.82
C ASP A 132 -0.44 -18.39 8.84
N GLY A 133 0.42 -17.47 9.29
CA GLY A 133 1.43 -17.72 10.29
C GLY A 133 1.01 -17.27 11.70
N ARG A 134 1.97 -17.38 12.59
CA ARG A 134 1.82 -16.92 13.99
C ARG A 134 1.90 -15.38 14.05
N ILE A 135 0.96 -14.77 14.76
CA ILE A 135 1.05 -13.36 15.15
C ILE A 135 1.79 -13.29 16.49
N LEU A 136 2.93 -12.65 16.53
CA LEU A 136 3.70 -12.40 17.74
C LEU A 136 3.56 -10.93 18.13
N VAL A 137 2.97 -10.68 19.31
CA VAL A 137 2.94 -9.35 19.91
C VAL A 137 4.06 -9.32 20.97
N ASP A 138 5.20 -8.71 20.61
CA ASP A 138 6.42 -8.69 21.42
C ASP A 138 6.50 -7.42 22.29
N ASN A 139 5.51 -7.25 23.16
CA ASN A 139 5.50 -6.19 24.17
C ASN A 139 5.36 -6.83 25.55
N ALA A 140 6.32 -6.58 26.45
CA ALA A 140 6.41 -7.19 27.78
C ALA A 140 5.64 -6.43 28.87
N THR A 141 4.74 -5.53 28.51
CA THR A 141 3.93 -4.75 29.48
C THR A 141 2.82 -5.64 30.06
N ASP A 142 2.78 -5.75 31.37
CA ASP A 142 1.69 -6.42 32.10
C ASP A 142 0.38 -5.62 31.98
N ALA A 143 -0.72 -6.32 31.70
CA ALA A 143 -2.05 -5.70 31.74
C ALA A 143 -2.57 -5.61 33.17
N THR A 144 -2.93 -4.41 33.58
CA THR A 144 -3.55 -4.13 34.90
C THR A 144 -5.01 -3.71 34.76
N THR A 145 -5.38 -3.20 33.60
CA THR A 145 -6.74 -2.78 33.23
C THR A 145 -7.14 -3.38 31.88
N THR A 146 -8.30 -3.03 31.38
CA THR A 146 -8.76 -3.45 30.03
C THR A 146 -8.15 -2.64 28.89
N THR A 147 -7.34 -1.61 29.20
CA THR A 147 -6.83 -0.64 28.21
C THR A 147 -5.31 -0.48 28.21
N ASP A 148 -4.56 -1.34 28.91
CA ASP A 148 -3.11 -1.23 29.04
C ASP A 148 -2.33 -2.51 28.62
N GLY A 149 -3.01 -3.53 28.11
CA GLY A 149 -2.39 -4.75 27.60
C GLY A 149 -1.76 -4.59 26.22
N SER A 150 -0.80 -5.46 25.90
CA SER A 150 -0.13 -5.49 24.59
C SER A 150 -1.07 -5.89 23.44
N LEU A 151 -2.08 -6.69 23.71
CA LEU A 151 -3.19 -7.00 22.81
C LEU A 151 -4.48 -6.57 23.48
N GLN A 152 -5.20 -5.63 22.86
CA GLN A 152 -6.47 -5.09 23.37
C GLN A 152 -7.57 -5.37 22.37
N THR A 153 -8.74 -5.76 22.87
CA THR A 153 -9.96 -5.96 22.07
C THR A 153 -11.13 -5.27 22.78
N ASP A 154 -11.85 -4.40 22.08
CA ASP A 154 -13.07 -3.77 22.62
C ASP A 154 -14.25 -4.74 22.66
N GLY A 155 -14.15 -5.84 21.95
CA GLY A 155 -15.10 -6.93 21.93
C GLY A 155 -14.57 -8.18 22.59
N GLY A 156 -15.24 -9.31 22.37
CA GLY A 156 -14.81 -10.61 22.88
C GLY A 156 -13.61 -11.19 22.13
N LEU A 157 -12.87 -12.07 22.79
CA LEU A 157 -11.83 -12.90 22.20
C LEU A 157 -12.38 -14.32 22.00
N SER A 158 -12.33 -14.85 20.78
CA SER A 158 -12.70 -16.23 20.45
C SER A 158 -11.45 -17.03 20.12
N VAL A 159 -11.23 -18.13 20.84
CA VAL A 159 -10.09 -19.04 20.63
C VAL A 159 -10.63 -20.45 20.39
N ALA A 160 -10.32 -21.03 19.24
CA ALA A 160 -10.85 -22.33 18.82
C ALA A 160 -10.23 -23.53 19.55
N LYS A 161 -9.09 -23.36 20.18
CA LYS A 161 -8.37 -24.43 20.89
C LYS A 161 -8.04 -23.99 22.31
N ASP A 162 -6.78 -23.98 22.68
CA ASP A 162 -6.33 -23.74 24.03
C ASP A 162 -5.96 -22.28 24.27
N VAL A 163 -6.19 -21.80 25.50
CA VAL A 163 -5.61 -20.56 26.04
C VAL A 163 -4.62 -20.96 27.12
N VAL A 164 -3.33 -20.62 26.93
CA VAL A 164 -2.28 -20.83 27.91
C VAL A 164 -1.85 -19.48 28.46
N ALA A 165 -2.15 -19.22 29.72
CA ALA A 165 -1.69 -18.05 30.45
C ALA A 165 -0.44 -18.40 31.27
N GLY A 166 0.65 -17.65 31.07
CA GLY A 166 1.93 -17.88 31.79
C GLY A 166 1.94 -17.30 33.21
N ASN A 167 0.96 -16.47 33.54
CA ASN A 167 0.77 -15.83 34.84
C ASN A 167 -0.75 -15.87 35.18
N ASP A 168 -1.33 -14.75 35.53
CA ASP A 168 -2.71 -14.67 36.02
C ASP A 168 -3.76 -14.53 34.90
N VAL A 169 -4.97 -15.04 35.14
CA VAL A 169 -6.18 -14.64 34.41
C VAL A 169 -7.04 -13.78 35.33
N LYS A 170 -7.21 -12.50 35.00
CA LYS A 170 -7.95 -11.53 35.81
C LYS A 170 -9.33 -11.28 35.20
N LEU A 171 -10.39 -11.60 35.90
CA LEU A 171 -11.76 -11.27 35.58
C LEU A 171 -12.20 -10.11 36.51
N LEU A 172 -12.31 -8.90 35.99
CA LEU A 172 -12.38 -7.67 36.79
C LEU A 172 -13.80 -7.24 37.17
N SER A 173 -14.83 -7.91 36.65
CA SER A 173 -16.23 -7.58 36.97
C SER A 173 -16.66 -8.18 38.32
N ASP A 174 -17.41 -7.43 39.10
CA ASP A 174 -18.01 -7.91 40.37
C ASP A 174 -19.02 -9.07 40.18
N SER A 175 -19.44 -9.34 38.98
CA SER A 175 -20.30 -10.45 38.61
C SER A 175 -19.65 -11.36 37.56
N ALA A 176 -18.30 -11.43 37.59
CA ALA A 176 -17.57 -12.24 36.62
C ALA A 176 -17.91 -13.73 36.75
N VAL A 177 -18.10 -14.38 35.61
CA VAL A 177 -18.44 -15.79 35.53
C VAL A 177 -17.43 -16.53 34.66
N LEU A 178 -16.85 -17.61 35.15
CA LEU A 178 -16.15 -18.60 34.35
C LEU A 178 -17.09 -19.78 34.09
N SER A 179 -17.52 -19.88 32.83
CA SER A 179 -18.48 -20.93 32.41
C SER A 179 -17.74 -22.04 31.65
N MET A 180 -18.12 -23.29 31.90
CA MET A 180 -17.61 -24.49 31.25
C MET A 180 -18.75 -25.36 30.75
N GLY A 181 -18.53 -25.99 29.59
CA GLY A 181 -19.52 -26.79 28.88
C GLY A 181 -20.32 -26.00 27.85
N ALA A 182 -20.86 -26.69 26.83
CA ALA A 182 -21.56 -26.07 25.70
C ALA A 182 -22.80 -25.25 26.11
N ASN A 183 -23.44 -25.63 27.21
CA ASN A 183 -24.61 -24.96 27.78
C ASN A 183 -24.30 -24.30 29.13
N SER A 184 -23.01 -24.04 29.43
CA SER A 184 -22.55 -23.44 30.70
C SER A 184 -23.01 -24.26 31.92
N GLU A 185 -22.89 -25.60 31.86
CA GLU A 185 -23.34 -26.52 32.92
C GLU A 185 -22.58 -26.35 34.22
N ILE A 186 -21.33 -25.85 34.15
CA ILE A 186 -20.53 -25.52 35.33
C ILE A 186 -20.21 -24.02 35.26
N GLN A 187 -20.47 -23.33 36.36
CA GLN A 187 -20.17 -21.89 36.48
C GLN A 187 -19.48 -21.61 37.81
N LEU A 188 -18.37 -20.88 37.76
CA LEU A 188 -17.77 -20.25 38.93
C LEU A 188 -18.10 -18.76 38.85
N THR A 189 -18.90 -18.30 39.80
CA THR A 189 -19.38 -16.91 39.84
C THR A 189 -18.77 -16.18 41.02
N HIS A 190 -18.17 -15.03 40.75
CA HIS A 190 -17.76 -14.09 41.79
C HIS A 190 -19.01 -13.36 42.33
N VAL A 191 -19.24 -13.45 43.62
CA VAL A 191 -20.29 -12.68 44.30
C VAL A 191 -19.64 -11.60 45.14
N HIS A 192 -19.98 -10.36 44.84
CA HIS A 192 -19.41 -9.20 45.50
C HIS A 192 -19.55 -9.31 47.04
N ASN A 193 -18.43 -9.14 47.77
CA ASN A 193 -18.31 -9.26 49.21
C ASN A 193 -18.68 -10.67 49.84
N GLU A 194 -19.02 -11.67 49.03
CA GLU A 194 -19.34 -13.01 49.54
C GLU A 194 -18.35 -14.10 49.08
N GLY A 195 -17.60 -13.88 48.01
CA GLY A 195 -16.58 -14.78 47.50
C GLY A 195 -17.03 -15.57 46.28
N LEU A 196 -16.78 -16.87 46.23
CA LEU A 196 -17.02 -17.75 45.10
C LEU A 196 -18.24 -18.64 45.33
N THR A 197 -19.12 -18.71 44.31
CA THR A 197 -20.22 -19.68 44.26
C THR A 197 -19.97 -20.68 43.11
N LEU A 198 -20.21 -21.95 43.39
CA LEU A 198 -20.20 -23.09 42.47
C LEU A 198 -21.62 -23.51 42.17
#